data_c3ca54c22c252f13822ad9e98c6d8a58
#
_entry.id   c3ca54c22c252f13822ad9e98c6d8a58
#
_cell.length_a   1.000
_cell.length_b   1.000
_cell.length_c   1.000
_cell.angle_alpha   90.00
_cell.angle_beta   90.00
_cell.angle_gamma   90.00
#
_symmetry.space_group_name_H-M   'P 1'
#
loop_
_entity.id
_entity.type
_entity.pdbx_description
1 polymer ?
#
loop_
_entity_poly.entity_id
_entity_poly.type
_entity_poly.pdbx_seq_one_letter_code
_entity_poly.pdbx_strand_id
1 'polypeptide(L)'
;MKKFGYSITWIGMDGMKWKHLININLGMVNLSDIPYIIIIHCGANYVGEEPSGNLMYDMKVAFSSLIIEILPGCSIIFSEMLPKRTLRFSYSTHKMEKTRKRVNRGARSCLLKLLGYVIKHPDFEDKYNGLFAKDDVHLSFIGYDIFINTLQGALESLFVLSSLPGLQLITQ
;
A
#
# COMPACT_ATOMS: atom_id res chain seq x y z
N MET A 1 -11.90 15.36 -3.63
CA MET A 1 -11.85 14.62 -4.91
C MET A 1 -13.25 14.42 -5.50
N LYS A 2 -13.91 15.51 -5.91
CA LYS A 2 -15.27 15.42 -6.51
C LYS A 2 -15.29 15.34 -8.04
N LYS A 3 -14.11 15.35 -8.71
CA LYS A 3 -14.02 15.44 -10.17
C LYS A 3 -14.54 14.20 -10.90
N PHE A 4 -14.61 13.03 -10.24
CA PHE A 4 -15.01 11.76 -10.83
C PHE A 4 -16.23 11.09 -10.16
N GLY A 5 -16.91 11.77 -9.22
CA GLY A 5 -18.10 11.22 -8.57
C GLY A 5 -17.86 10.08 -7.57
N TYR A 6 -16.60 9.83 -7.16
CA TYR A 6 -16.25 8.79 -6.19
C TYR A 6 -16.10 9.35 -4.78
N SER A 7 -16.52 8.55 -3.80
CA SER A 7 -16.23 8.79 -2.38
C SER A 7 -14.99 7.99 -1.97
N ILE A 8 -14.18 8.55 -1.06
CA ILE A 8 -13.03 7.88 -0.47
C ILE A 8 -13.26 7.75 1.03
N THR A 9 -13.17 6.53 1.53
CA THR A 9 -13.17 6.24 2.95
C THR A 9 -11.75 5.91 3.39
N TRP A 10 -11.26 6.62 4.41
CA TRP A 10 -9.96 6.35 5.01
C TRP A 10 -10.15 5.49 6.26
N ILE A 11 -9.40 4.39 6.32
CA ILE A 11 -9.38 3.48 7.46
C ILE A 11 -7.95 3.40 7.94
N GLY A 12 -7.69 3.85 9.16
CA GLY A 12 -6.36 3.85 9.78
C GLY A 12 -6.37 3.09 11.09
N MET A 13 -5.27 2.40 11.37
CA MET A 13 -4.98 1.76 12.65
C MET A 13 -3.52 1.93 12.97
N ASP A 14 -3.21 2.47 14.15
CA ASP A 14 -1.85 2.61 14.63
C ASP A 14 -1.16 1.25 14.74
N GLY A 15 0.07 1.16 14.23
CA GLY A 15 0.82 -0.09 14.25
C GLY A 15 0.22 -1.22 13.43
N MET A 16 -0.63 -0.94 12.44
CA MET A 16 -1.31 -1.95 11.64
C MET A 16 -0.33 -2.94 11.02
N LYS A 17 -0.65 -4.20 11.19
CA LYS A 17 0.08 -5.35 10.69
C LYS A 17 -0.75 -6.08 9.65
N TRP A 18 -0.12 -6.84 8.74
CA TRP A 18 -0.79 -7.61 7.69
C TRP A 18 -1.92 -8.51 8.21
N LYS A 19 -1.68 -9.18 9.33
CA LYS A 19 -2.69 -10.02 9.99
C LYS A 19 -3.94 -9.28 10.44
N HIS A 20 -3.83 -7.98 10.70
CA HIS A 20 -4.97 -7.15 11.08
C HIS A 20 -5.82 -6.75 9.87
N LEU A 21 -5.22 -6.73 8.68
CA LEU A 21 -5.89 -6.29 7.46
C LEU A 21 -7.13 -7.13 7.15
N ILE A 22 -7.04 -8.45 7.30
CA ILE A 22 -8.15 -9.37 7.08
C ILE A 22 -9.30 -9.08 8.06
N ASN A 23 -8.99 -8.89 9.33
CA ASN A 23 -9.98 -8.66 10.39
C ASN A 23 -10.68 -7.30 10.27
N ILE A 24 -9.96 -6.26 9.85
CA ILE A 24 -10.52 -4.91 9.65
C ILE A 24 -11.56 -4.91 8.55
N ASN A 25 -11.29 -5.59 7.44
CA ASN A 25 -12.18 -5.60 6.29
C ASN A 25 -13.50 -6.32 6.57
N LEU A 26 -13.51 -7.36 7.41
CA LEU A 26 -14.73 -8.10 7.76
C LEU A 26 -15.69 -7.30 8.67
N GLY A 27 -15.18 -6.33 9.45
CA GLY A 27 -15.99 -5.53 10.37
C GLY A 27 -16.47 -4.18 9.81
N MET A 28 -15.84 -3.66 8.77
CA MET A 28 -16.06 -2.29 8.27
C MET A 28 -16.72 -2.21 6.91
N VAL A 29 -16.70 -3.28 6.14
CA VAL A 29 -17.45 -3.33 4.88
C VAL A 29 -18.85 -3.81 5.17
N ASN A 30 -19.81 -2.88 5.24
CA ASN A 30 -21.20 -3.24 5.05
C ASN A 30 -21.28 -3.88 3.66
N LEU A 31 -21.54 -5.18 3.59
CA LEU A 31 -21.52 -5.97 2.36
C LEU A 31 -22.49 -5.46 1.26
N SER A 32 -23.31 -4.45 1.58
CA SER A 32 -24.15 -3.74 0.61
C SER A 32 -23.38 -2.84 -0.35
N ASP A 33 -22.17 -2.36 0.04
CA ASP A 33 -21.39 -1.41 -0.72
C ASP A 33 -19.93 -1.87 -0.83
N ILE A 34 -19.70 -2.94 -1.62
CA ILE A 34 -18.33 -3.40 -1.90
C ILE A 34 -17.58 -2.30 -2.64
N PRO A 35 -16.42 -1.84 -2.14
CA PRO A 35 -15.63 -0.83 -2.82
C PRO A 35 -15.09 -1.35 -4.14
N TYR A 36 -15.07 -0.50 -5.16
CA TYR A 36 -14.46 -0.85 -6.46
C TYR A 36 -12.94 -1.01 -6.35
N ILE A 37 -12.32 -0.23 -5.49
CA ILE A 37 -10.86 -0.18 -5.32
C ILE A 37 -10.54 -0.10 -3.82
N ILE A 38 -9.55 -0.89 -3.40
CA ILE A 38 -8.91 -0.75 -2.08
C ILE A 38 -7.44 -0.44 -2.27
N ILE A 39 -6.97 0.64 -1.64
CA ILE A 39 -5.56 0.97 -1.55
C ILE A 39 -5.04 0.54 -0.19
N ILE A 40 -4.05 -0.34 -0.18
CA ILE A 40 -3.43 -0.85 1.04
C ILE A 40 -2.05 -0.21 1.19
N HIS A 41 -1.86 0.55 2.28
CA HIS A 41 -0.57 1.09 2.69
C HIS A 41 -0.27 0.64 4.12
N CYS A 42 0.42 -0.48 4.27
CA CYS A 42 0.76 -1.04 5.57
C CYS A 42 2.04 -1.91 5.51
N GLY A 43 2.46 -2.40 6.67
CA GLY A 43 3.57 -3.35 6.80
C GLY A 43 4.90 -2.74 7.21
N ALA A 44 5.07 -1.41 7.15
CA ALA A 44 6.31 -0.75 7.54
C ALA A 44 6.67 -0.97 9.03
N ASN A 45 5.67 -1.20 9.89
CA ASN A 45 5.87 -1.48 11.32
C ASN A 45 6.41 -2.87 11.61
N TYR A 46 6.34 -3.77 10.64
CA TYR A 46 6.87 -5.13 10.74
C TYR A 46 8.33 -5.26 10.33
N VAL A 47 8.81 -4.29 9.55
CA VAL A 47 10.18 -4.34 9.04
C VAL A 47 11.14 -4.24 10.21
N GLY A 48 11.89 -5.33 10.47
CA GLY A 48 12.83 -5.48 11.59
C GLY A 48 12.28 -6.14 12.84
N GLU A 49 10.98 -6.25 12.99
CA GLU A 49 10.33 -7.04 14.04
C GLU A 49 10.28 -8.52 13.67
N GLU A 50 9.97 -8.79 12.38
CA GLU A 50 9.80 -10.13 11.84
C GLU A 50 10.79 -10.44 10.72
N PRO A 51 11.18 -11.71 10.53
CA PRO A 51 11.93 -12.14 9.35
C PRO A 51 11.19 -11.78 8.05
N SER A 52 11.92 -11.32 7.05
CA SER A 52 11.32 -10.92 5.76
C SER A 52 10.52 -12.02 5.05
N GLY A 53 10.84 -13.30 5.34
CA GLY A 53 10.10 -14.45 4.84
C GLY A 53 8.68 -14.53 5.40
N ASN A 54 8.53 -14.35 6.72
CA ASN A 54 7.24 -14.33 7.40
C ASN A 54 6.39 -13.15 6.89
N LEU A 55 7.00 -11.97 6.79
CA LEU A 55 6.34 -10.78 6.23
C LEU A 55 5.79 -11.03 4.83
N MET A 56 6.58 -11.64 3.95
CA MET A 56 6.14 -11.95 2.59
C MET A 56 5.05 -13.03 2.56
N TYR A 57 5.08 -13.96 3.49
CA TYR A 57 4.04 -14.99 3.64
C TYR A 57 2.71 -14.35 4.07
N ASP A 58 2.70 -13.59 5.17
CA ASP A 58 1.50 -12.90 5.69
C ASP A 58 0.86 -12.00 4.63
N MET A 59 1.70 -11.30 3.88
CA MET A 59 1.30 -10.44 2.78
C MET A 59 0.61 -11.21 1.64
N LYS A 60 1.18 -12.36 1.25
CA LYS A 60 0.58 -13.22 0.22
C LYS A 60 -0.78 -13.74 0.67
N VAL A 61 -0.86 -14.20 1.92
CA VAL A 61 -2.13 -14.66 2.51
C VAL A 61 -3.15 -13.53 2.48
N ALA A 62 -2.78 -12.33 2.96
CA ALA A 62 -3.69 -11.19 2.99
C ALA A 62 -4.20 -10.80 1.59
N PHE A 63 -3.32 -10.72 0.59
CA PHE A 63 -3.75 -10.40 -0.78
C PHE A 63 -4.65 -11.48 -1.38
N SER A 64 -4.29 -12.76 -1.20
CA SER A 64 -5.09 -13.86 -1.73
C SER A 64 -6.48 -13.90 -1.09
N SER A 65 -6.56 -13.79 0.24
CA SER A 65 -7.84 -13.79 0.94
C SER A 65 -8.70 -12.59 0.55
N LEU A 66 -8.10 -11.39 0.42
CA LEU A 66 -8.85 -10.19 0.00
C LEU A 66 -9.44 -10.33 -1.39
N ILE A 67 -8.64 -10.81 -2.36
CA ILE A 67 -9.06 -10.87 -3.77
C ILE A 67 -10.04 -12.02 -4.01
N ILE A 68 -9.79 -13.18 -3.40
CA ILE A 68 -10.54 -14.41 -3.74
C ILE A 68 -11.75 -14.59 -2.82
N GLU A 69 -11.59 -14.33 -1.51
CA GLU A 69 -12.57 -14.75 -0.51
C GLU A 69 -13.44 -13.58 0.00
N ILE A 70 -12.82 -12.43 0.28
CA ILE A 70 -13.48 -11.35 1.03
C ILE A 70 -14.15 -10.35 0.10
N LEU A 71 -13.46 -9.92 -0.94
CA LEU A 71 -13.89 -8.84 -1.84
C LEU A 71 -13.70 -9.22 -3.31
N PRO A 72 -14.37 -10.28 -3.78
CA PRO A 72 -14.29 -10.69 -5.18
C PRO A 72 -14.79 -9.55 -6.10
N GLY A 73 -14.00 -9.23 -7.11
CA GLY A 73 -14.29 -8.13 -8.04
C GLY A 73 -13.78 -6.75 -7.63
N CYS A 74 -13.23 -6.60 -6.41
CA CYS A 74 -12.56 -5.38 -5.99
C CYS A 74 -11.13 -5.33 -6.53
N SER A 75 -10.72 -4.17 -7.06
CA SER A 75 -9.33 -3.94 -7.46
C SER A 75 -8.47 -3.64 -6.26
N ILE A 76 -7.45 -4.44 -6.01
CA ILE A 76 -6.51 -4.24 -4.91
C ILE A 76 -5.28 -3.50 -5.42
N ILE A 77 -4.92 -2.43 -4.75
CA ILE A 77 -3.74 -1.62 -5.01
C ILE A 77 -2.84 -1.66 -3.78
N PHE A 78 -1.60 -2.05 -3.96
CA PHE A 78 -0.58 -1.94 -2.92
C PHE A 78 0.22 -0.65 -3.10
N SER A 79 0.14 0.23 -2.12
CA SER A 79 1.00 1.40 -1.98
C SER A 79 2.28 0.95 -1.25
N GLU A 80 3.43 1.01 -1.94
CA GLU A 80 4.70 0.52 -1.38
C GLU A 80 5.04 1.21 -0.06
N MET A 81 5.62 0.44 0.86
CA MET A 81 6.09 0.97 2.14
C MET A 81 7.14 2.05 1.92
N LEU A 82 6.95 3.18 2.58
CA LEU A 82 7.91 4.29 2.58
C LEU A 82 9.17 3.95 3.39
N PRO A 83 10.32 4.56 3.08
CA PRO A 83 11.51 4.45 3.93
C PRO A 83 11.25 5.05 5.31
N LYS A 84 11.88 4.50 6.33
CA LYS A 84 11.93 5.08 7.68
C LYS A 84 13.37 5.43 7.98
N ARG A 85 13.60 6.62 8.50
CA ARG A 85 14.94 7.09 8.84
C ARG A 85 15.36 6.62 10.24
N THR A 86 14.41 6.49 11.15
CA THR A 86 14.61 5.99 12.51
C THR A 86 13.87 4.67 12.70
N LEU A 87 14.48 3.72 13.38
CA LEU A 87 14.01 2.35 13.49
C LEU A 87 13.99 1.90 14.95
N ARG A 88 12.84 1.37 15.38
CA ARG A 88 12.66 0.84 16.74
C ARG A 88 13.47 -0.43 17.02
N PHE A 89 13.74 -1.26 16.00
CA PHE A 89 14.18 -2.65 16.16
C PHE A 89 15.54 -2.97 15.57
N SER A 90 16.29 -1.99 15.05
CA SER A 90 17.58 -2.28 14.44
C SER A 90 18.57 -1.14 14.57
N TYR A 91 19.82 -1.49 14.91
CA TYR A 91 20.96 -0.57 14.91
C TYR A 91 21.47 -0.22 13.48
N SER A 92 20.91 -0.84 12.43
CA SER A 92 21.36 -0.64 11.06
C SER A 92 20.21 -0.25 10.12
N THR A 93 20.08 1.05 9.88
CA THR A 93 19.13 1.61 8.90
C THR A 93 19.33 1.00 7.50
N HIS A 94 20.58 0.71 7.10
CA HIS A 94 20.87 0.08 5.82
C HIS A 94 20.27 -1.31 5.67
N LYS A 95 20.39 -2.17 6.71
CA LYS A 95 19.82 -3.53 6.68
C LYS A 95 18.30 -3.49 6.58
N MET A 96 17.68 -2.56 7.31
CA MET A 96 16.23 -2.39 7.32
C MET A 96 15.71 -1.89 5.98
N GLU A 97 16.41 -0.92 5.39
CA GLU A 97 16.06 -0.41 4.08
C GLU A 97 16.17 -1.49 3.00
N LYS A 98 17.21 -2.33 3.07
CA LYS A 98 17.33 -3.51 2.21
C LYS A 98 16.17 -4.48 2.40
N THR A 99 15.73 -4.70 3.66
CA THR A 99 14.57 -5.54 3.99
C THR A 99 13.29 -4.95 3.43
N ARG A 100 13.03 -3.65 3.65
CA ARG A 100 11.87 -2.94 3.11
C ARG A 100 11.77 -3.11 1.59
N LYS A 101 12.86 -2.83 0.88
CA LYS A 101 12.93 -2.95 -0.59
C LYS A 101 12.70 -4.40 -1.06
N ARG A 102 13.19 -5.38 -0.30
CA ARG A 102 12.94 -6.80 -0.60
C ARG A 102 11.45 -7.15 -0.42
N VAL A 103 10.84 -6.69 0.68
CA VAL A 103 9.42 -6.94 0.96
C VAL A 103 8.53 -6.24 -0.06
N ASN A 104 8.77 -4.96 -0.38
CA ASN A 104 8.04 -4.24 -1.44
C ASN A 104 8.11 -4.98 -2.78
N ARG A 105 9.29 -5.49 -3.16
CA ARG A 105 9.46 -6.28 -4.38
C ARG A 105 8.67 -7.57 -4.35
N GLY A 106 8.67 -8.28 -3.20
CA GLY A 106 7.88 -9.49 -3.00
C GLY A 106 6.38 -9.24 -3.09
N ALA A 107 5.89 -8.16 -2.46
CA ALA A 107 4.52 -7.68 -2.53
C ALA A 107 4.07 -7.42 -3.97
N ARG A 108 4.88 -6.64 -4.67
CA ARG A 108 4.65 -6.31 -6.09
C ARG A 108 4.54 -7.58 -6.93
N SER A 109 5.52 -8.48 -6.83
CA SER A 109 5.52 -9.72 -7.61
C SER A 109 4.33 -10.62 -7.30
N CYS A 110 3.87 -10.65 -6.05
CA CYS A 110 2.69 -11.40 -5.66
C CYS A 110 1.41 -10.76 -6.22
N LEU A 111 1.22 -9.47 -5.98
CA LEU A 111 -0.02 -8.78 -6.31
C LEU A 111 -0.24 -8.67 -7.83
N LEU A 112 0.82 -8.47 -8.62
CA LEU A 112 0.72 -8.46 -10.08
C LEU A 112 0.28 -9.81 -10.65
N LYS A 113 0.66 -10.94 -10.02
CA LYS A 113 0.17 -12.27 -10.40
C LYS A 113 -1.32 -12.47 -10.08
N LEU A 114 -1.84 -11.70 -9.15
CA LEU A 114 -3.25 -11.68 -8.76
C LEU A 114 -4.04 -10.56 -9.48
N LEU A 115 -3.48 -9.99 -10.54
CA LEU A 115 -4.06 -8.91 -11.35
C LEU A 115 -4.35 -7.62 -10.54
N GLY A 116 -3.67 -7.40 -9.44
CA GLY A 116 -3.72 -6.15 -8.68
C GLY A 116 -2.71 -5.12 -9.17
N TYR A 117 -2.72 -3.94 -8.56
CA TYR A 117 -1.90 -2.80 -8.96
C TYR A 117 -0.92 -2.38 -7.86
N VAL A 118 0.12 -1.64 -8.24
CA VAL A 118 1.15 -1.18 -7.30
C VAL A 118 1.44 0.30 -7.52
N ILE A 119 1.44 1.07 -6.43
CA ILE A 119 1.86 2.46 -6.41
C ILE A 119 3.25 2.54 -5.78
N LYS A 120 4.19 3.12 -6.52
CA LYS A 120 5.53 3.44 -6.04
C LYS A 120 5.57 4.88 -5.55
N HIS A 121 6.51 5.16 -4.65
CA HIS A 121 6.72 6.49 -4.09
C HIS A 121 8.18 6.93 -4.32
N PRO A 122 8.59 7.25 -5.57
CA PRO A 122 9.97 7.56 -5.90
C PRO A 122 10.51 8.78 -5.14
N ASP A 123 9.68 9.80 -4.89
CA ASP A 123 10.06 11.02 -4.18
C ASP A 123 10.58 10.74 -2.75
N PHE A 124 10.19 9.63 -2.15
CA PHE A 124 10.63 9.24 -0.80
C PHE A 124 11.90 8.40 -0.79
N GLU A 125 12.33 7.88 -1.94
CA GLU A 125 13.56 7.06 -2.03
C GLU A 125 14.83 7.91 -1.91
N ASP A 126 14.76 9.18 -2.28
CA ASP A 126 15.84 10.13 -2.13
C ASP A 126 15.87 10.70 -0.70
N LYS A 127 17.09 11.04 -0.24
CA LYS A 127 17.31 11.59 1.11
C LYS A 127 16.93 13.07 1.20
N TYR A 128 15.80 13.48 0.66
CA TYR A 128 15.34 14.86 0.80
C TYR A 128 14.99 15.17 2.27
N ASN A 129 15.63 16.22 2.79
CA ASN A 129 15.25 16.77 4.09
C ASN A 129 13.88 17.45 3.94
N GLY A 130 12.99 17.20 4.90
CA GLY A 130 11.69 17.86 4.97
C GLY A 130 10.48 17.01 4.61
N LEU A 131 10.64 15.79 4.05
CA LEU A 131 9.51 14.90 3.79
C LEU A 131 9.05 14.14 5.04
N PHE A 132 9.90 14.05 6.05
CA PHE A 132 9.60 13.43 7.33
C PHE A 132 9.54 14.47 8.45
N ALA A 133 8.73 14.22 9.46
CA ALA A 133 8.66 15.01 10.68
C ALA A 133 9.96 14.87 11.50
N LYS A 134 10.06 15.60 12.61
CA LYS A 134 11.27 15.59 13.48
C LYS A 134 11.61 14.22 14.06
N ASP A 135 10.66 13.30 14.10
CA ASP A 135 10.87 11.93 14.60
C ASP A 135 11.43 10.97 13.53
N ASP A 136 11.60 11.44 12.29
CA ASP A 136 12.08 10.66 11.16
C ASP A 136 11.28 9.37 10.86
N VAL A 137 10.07 9.28 11.37
CA VAL A 137 9.13 8.15 11.20
C VAL A 137 7.86 8.57 10.49
N HIS A 138 7.24 9.65 10.96
CA HIS A 138 6.00 10.18 10.37
C HIS A 138 6.32 11.16 9.25
N LEU A 139 5.38 11.30 8.32
CA LEU A 139 5.51 12.29 7.25
C LEU A 139 5.34 13.69 7.81
N SER A 140 6.09 14.65 7.27
CA SER A 140 5.80 16.08 7.43
C SER A 140 4.54 16.45 6.65
N PHE A 141 4.04 17.68 6.81
CA PHE A 141 2.94 18.19 5.99
C PHE A 141 3.25 18.10 4.48
N ILE A 142 4.47 18.49 4.07
CA ILE A 142 4.93 18.42 2.68
C ILE A 142 4.99 16.94 2.23
N GLY A 143 5.55 16.07 3.05
CA GLY A 143 5.61 14.65 2.75
C GLY A 143 4.22 14.03 2.61
N TYR A 144 3.28 14.42 3.46
CA TYR A 144 1.90 13.97 3.39
C TYR A 144 1.21 14.43 2.09
N ASP A 145 1.38 15.69 1.70
CA ASP A 145 0.83 16.23 0.44
C ASP A 145 1.38 15.47 -0.77
N ILE A 146 2.69 15.22 -0.83
CA ILE A 146 3.33 14.46 -1.91
C ILE A 146 2.77 13.02 -1.93
N PHE A 147 2.63 12.39 -0.78
CA PHE A 147 2.08 11.05 -0.67
C PHE A 147 0.65 10.97 -1.22
N ILE A 148 -0.23 11.88 -0.78
CA ILE A 148 -1.62 11.95 -1.23
C ILE A 148 -1.70 12.25 -2.74
N ASN A 149 -0.89 13.18 -3.25
CA ASN A 149 -0.84 13.49 -4.68
C ASN A 149 -0.40 12.26 -5.51
N THR A 150 0.54 11.47 -5.01
CA THR A 150 0.97 10.23 -5.68
C THR A 150 -0.19 9.21 -5.73
N LEU A 151 -0.93 9.04 -4.64
CA LEU A 151 -2.11 8.16 -4.62
C LEU A 151 -3.19 8.65 -5.58
N GLN A 152 -3.45 9.96 -5.58
CA GLN A 152 -4.44 10.57 -6.45
C GLN A 152 -4.08 10.39 -7.93
N GLY A 153 -2.85 10.70 -8.32
CA GLY A 153 -2.39 10.56 -9.72
C GLY A 153 -2.45 9.12 -10.22
N ALA A 154 -2.15 8.15 -9.34
CA ALA A 154 -2.28 6.73 -9.66
C ALA A 154 -3.76 6.33 -9.89
N LEU A 155 -4.68 6.79 -9.03
CA LEU A 155 -6.11 6.55 -9.22
C LEU A 155 -6.64 7.19 -10.50
N GLU A 156 -6.29 8.45 -10.78
CA GLU A 156 -6.68 9.14 -12.01
C GLU A 156 -6.21 8.39 -13.25
N SER A 157 -4.98 7.87 -13.23
CA SER A 157 -4.43 7.06 -14.32
C SER A 157 -5.20 5.76 -14.53
N LEU A 158 -5.59 5.08 -13.47
CA LEU A 158 -6.39 3.86 -13.54
C LEU A 158 -7.79 4.11 -14.10
N PHE A 159 -8.44 5.20 -13.70
CA PHE A 159 -9.77 5.57 -14.22
C PHE A 159 -9.74 5.95 -15.70
N VAL A 160 -8.73 6.67 -16.14
CA VAL A 160 -8.55 7.00 -17.55
C VAL A 160 -8.37 5.72 -18.38
N LEU A 161 -7.55 4.78 -17.91
CA LEU A 161 -7.33 3.51 -18.59
C LEU A 161 -8.59 2.64 -18.64
N SER A 162 -9.39 2.62 -17.58
CA SER A 162 -10.63 1.84 -17.52
C SER A 162 -11.78 2.44 -18.37
N SER A 163 -11.72 3.73 -18.70
CA SER A 163 -12.72 4.42 -19.51
C SER A 163 -12.46 4.35 -21.03
N LEU A 164 -11.30 3.81 -21.45
CA LEU A 164 -10.99 3.61 -22.87
C LEU A 164 -11.69 2.34 -23.37
N PRO A 165 -12.64 2.43 -24.33
CA PRO A 165 -13.33 1.27 -24.86
C PRO A 165 -12.32 0.36 -25.58
N GLY A 166 -12.19 -0.88 -25.15
CA GLY A 166 -11.41 -1.93 -25.80
C GLY A 166 -10.01 -2.18 -25.23
N LEU A 167 -9.57 -1.49 -24.19
CA LEU A 167 -8.33 -1.83 -23.51
C LEU A 167 -8.62 -2.85 -22.39
N GLN A 168 -8.57 -4.13 -22.74
CA GLN A 168 -8.29 -5.15 -21.73
C GLN A 168 -6.86 -4.87 -21.23
N LEU A 169 -6.70 -4.56 -19.94
CA LEU A 169 -5.39 -4.40 -19.31
C LEU A 169 -4.65 -5.75 -19.38
N ILE A 170 -3.86 -5.92 -20.44
CA ILE A 170 -2.88 -6.99 -20.51
C ILE A 170 -1.75 -6.55 -19.58
N THR A 171 -1.77 -7.04 -18.35
CA THR A 171 -0.66 -6.89 -17.41
C THR A 171 0.49 -7.77 -17.91
N GLN A 172 1.52 -7.16 -18.48
CA GLN A 172 2.84 -7.79 -18.67
C GLN A 172 3.62 -7.77 -17.37
#